data_f53385aa500523a28cd4decbf202bf8f
#
_entry.id   f53385aa500523a28cd4decbf202bf8f
#
_cell.length_a   1.000
_cell.length_b   1.000
_cell.length_c   1.000
_cell.angle_alpha   90.00
_cell.angle_beta   90.00
_cell.angle_gamma   90.00
#
_symmetry.space_group_name_H-M   'P 1'
#
loop_
_entity.id
_entity.type
_entity.pdbx_description
1 polymer ?
#
loop_
_entity_poly.entity_id
_entity_poly.type
_entity_poly.pdbx_seq_one_letter_code
_entity_poly.pdbx_strand_id
1 'polypeptide(L)'
;TETPAETVYATSVTITPNSNLELTEVGQTLQLAATVYPENATNKAVKWTSDDPEVASVDENGLVTVHKKNGMRKVIISADAMGSKPDGGVVGRYVEVKINIPYTNEEALGMTVYDQEVSRKIFDLVNEERVKEGHAAMIWDDMVPRSRSIAVAGYHMMKSITEPGYGTPDNMALHSGGQNGCGGDLLFTDTDDLAQQIFNLWMSSPGHKANQMDDYNSHGFIAVMYSQPKAYAGKNYINFSAIFSFGNHKTDQLGTWETDNVGMDSVLGMTEDDYNLITNYFIR
;
A
#
# COMPACT_ATOMS: atom_id res chain seq x y z
N THR A 1 51.73 -28.04 -29.99
CA THR A 1 50.30 -27.59 -29.89
C THR A 1 49.92 -27.61 -28.43
N GLU A 2 49.81 -26.40 -27.82
CA GLU A 2 49.25 -26.27 -26.46
C GLU A 2 47.79 -26.74 -26.48
N THR A 3 47.47 -27.64 -25.57
CA THR A 3 46.07 -28.03 -25.33
C THR A 3 45.34 -26.81 -24.75
N PRO A 4 44.20 -26.39 -25.30
CA PRO A 4 43.45 -25.26 -24.73
C PRO A 4 43.18 -25.54 -23.26
N ALA A 5 43.41 -24.57 -22.39
CA ALA A 5 43.08 -24.72 -20.98
C ALA A 5 41.59 -25.02 -20.81
N GLU A 6 41.25 -26.04 -20.00
CA GLU A 6 39.90 -26.43 -19.74
C GLU A 6 39.15 -25.29 -19.03
N THR A 7 37.97 -24.92 -19.52
CA THR A 7 37.15 -23.88 -18.92
C THR A 7 36.46 -24.43 -17.62
N VAL A 8 36.78 -23.84 -16.49
CA VAL A 8 36.15 -24.14 -15.20
C VAL A 8 35.01 -23.17 -14.97
N TYR A 9 33.80 -23.64 -14.97
CA TYR A 9 32.59 -22.83 -14.79
C TYR A 9 32.31 -22.55 -13.33
N ALA A 10 31.67 -21.40 -13.07
CA ALA A 10 31.13 -21.06 -11.76
C ALA A 10 30.00 -22.02 -11.36
N THR A 11 30.03 -22.49 -10.11
CA THR A 11 29.01 -23.40 -9.53
C THR A 11 28.22 -22.77 -8.40
N SER A 12 28.75 -21.73 -7.73
CA SER A 12 28.04 -20.95 -6.72
C SER A 12 28.63 -19.56 -6.56
N VAL A 13 27.81 -18.66 -5.99
CA VAL A 13 28.19 -17.30 -5.55
C VAL A 13 27.82 -17.14 -4.10
N THR A 14 28.67 -16.47 -3.32
CA THR A 14 28.35 -16.01 -1.97
C THR A 14 28.43 -14.48 -1.91
N ILE A 15 27.58 -13.85 -1.08
CA ILE A 15 27.61 -12.40 -0.83
C ILE A 15 27.95 -12.19 0.64
N THR A 16 28.83 -11.23 0.92
CA THR A 16 29.19 -10.80 2.28
C THR A 16 29.18 -9.27 2.38
N PRO A 17 28.69 -8.70 3.50
CA PRO A 17 27.96 -9.38 4.56
C PRO A 17 26.62 -9.93 4.06
N ASN A 18 26.06 -10.94 4.73
CA ASN A 18 24.78 -11.57 4.40
C ASN A 18 23.73 -11.41 5.51
N SER A 19 24.04 -10.65 6.54
CA SER A 19 23.17 -10.34 7.69
C SER A 19 23.39 -8.89 8.13
N ASN A 20 22.44 -8.35 8.91
CA ASN A 20 22.44 -6.95 9.38
C ASN A 20 22.52 -5.91 8.24
N LEU A 21 21.82 -6.20 7.16
CA LEU A 21 21.78 -5.36 5.95
C LEU A 21 20.67 -4.32 6.11
N GLU A 22 20.93 -3.28 6.90
CA GLU A 22 19.96 -2.20 7.17
C GLU A 22 20.61 -0.85 6.92
N LEU A 23 19.89 0.02 6.17
CA LEU A 23 20.28 1.39 5.85
C LEU A 23 19.16 2.32 6.34
N THR A 24 19.53 3.41 7.01
CA THR A 24 18.61 4.27 7.77
C THR A 24 18.58 5.72 7.29
N GLU A 25 19.39 6.05 6.27
CA GLU A 25 19.47 7.42 5.74
C GLU A 25 19.60 7.42 4.22
N VAL A 26 19.02 8.43 3.57
CA VAL A 26 19.26 8.70 2.15
C VAL A 26 20.71 9.13 1.96
N GLY A 27 21.39 8.57 0.96
CA GLY A 27 22.81 8.74 0.71
C GLY A 27 23.73 7.79 1.46
N GLN A 28 23.19 7.01 2.43
CA GLN A 28 23.97 5.98 3.10
C GLN A 28 24.37 4.87 2.12
N THR A 29 25.54 4.30 2.34
CA THR A 29 26.09 3.25 1.49
C THR A 29 26.38 1.97 2.27
N LEU A 30 26.36 0.83 1.56
CA LEU A 30 26.71 -0.48 2.09
C LEU A 30 27.61 -1.20 1.06
N GLN A 31 28.83 -1.57 1.45
CA GLN A 31 29.69 -2.36 0.61
C GLN A 31 29.36 -3.85 0.74
N LEU A 32 29.01 -4.47 -0.38
CA LEU A 32 28.86 -5.92 -0.54
C LEU A 32 30.06 -6.46 -1.32
N ALA A 33 30.44 -7.69 -1.05
CA ALA A 33 31.47 -8.42 -1.81
C ALA A 33 30.88 -9.76 -2.27
N ALA A 34 31.11 -10.13 -3.51
CA ALA A 34 30.74 -11.44 -4.06
C ALA A 34 31.97 -12.31 -4.25
N THR A 35 31.85 -13.58 -3.87
CA THR A 35 32.90 -14.61 -4.11
C THR A 35 32.30 -15.70 -4.98
N VAL A 36 32.97 -15.98 -6.11
CA VAL A 36 32.58 -17.02 -7.08
C VAL A 36 33.37 -18.30 -6.80
N TYR A 37 32.69 -19.43 -6.78
CA TYR A 37 33.27 -20.74 -6.61
C TYR A 37 33.07 -21.61 -7.85
N PRO A 38 33.97 -22.59 -8.10
CA PRO A 38 35.20 -22.88 -7.32
C PRO A 38 36.26 -21.78 -7.50
N GLU A 39 37.24 -21.74 -6.59
CA GLU A 39 38.30 -20.71 -6.62
C GLU A 39 39.11 -20.65 -7.91
N ASN A 40 39.18 -21.76 -8.64
CA ASN A 40 39.82 -21.86 -9.95
C ASN A 40 38.85 -21.60 -11.13
N ALA A 41 37.64 -21.06 -10.87
CA ALA A 41 36.74 -20.67 -11.96
C ALA A 41 37.43 -19.73 -12.94
N THR A 42 37.28 -20.01 -14.24
CA THR A 42 37.98 -19.28 -15.32
C THR A 42 37.50 -17.81 -15.37
N ASN A 43 36.21 -17.55 -15.14
CA ASN A 43 35.68 -16.21 -15.05
C ASN A 43 34.99 -16.03 -13.68
N LYS A 44 35.48 -15.07 -12.87
CA LYS A 44 34.97 -14.73 -11.54
C LYS A 44 34.22 -13.39 -11.53
N ALA A 45 34.06 -12.76 -12.69
CA ALA A 45 33.29 -11.53 -12.76
C ALA A 45 31.81 -11.77 -12.35
N VAL A 46 31.25 -10.83 -11.65
CA VAL A 46 29.83 -10.82 -11.27
C VAL A 46 29.13 -9.60 -11.84
N LYS A 47 27.86 -9.77 -12.17
CA LYS A 47 26.95 -8.68 -12.48
C LYS A 47 26.10 -8.42 -11.27
N TRP A 48 26.18 -7.20 -10.74
CA TRP A 48 25.31 -6.73 -9.68
C TRP A 48 24.03 -6.13 -10.23
N THR A 49 22.91 -6.36 -9.57
CA THR A 49 21.61 -5.76 -9.91
C THR A 49 20.80 -5.47 -8.65
N SER A 50 19.99 -4.43 -8.72
CA SER A 50 18.97 -4.09 -7.73
C SER A 50 17.58 -4.29 -8.36
N ASP A 51 16.60 -4.79 -7.62
CA ASP A 51 15.21 -4.91 -8.06
C ASP A 51 14.46 -3.56 -8.03
N ASP A 52 14.97 -2.59 -7.23
CA ASP A 52 14.48 -1.20 -7.21
C ASP A 52 15.67 -0.20 -7.19
N PRO A 53 16.32 0.03 -8.33
CA PRO A 53 17.50 0.90 -8.41
C PRO A 53 17.19 2.37 -8.16
N GLU A 54 15.91 2.79 -8.21
CA GLU A 54 15.52 4.14 -7.84
C GLU A 54 15.51 4.35 -6.32
N VAL A 55 15.26 3.30 -5.55
CA VAL A 55 15.31 3.32 -4.09
C VAL A 55 16.74 3.10 -3.62
N ALA A 56 17.38 2.03 -4.09
CA ALA A 56 18.77 1.73 -3.78
C ALA A 56 19.45 1.07 -4.99
N SER A 57 20.45 1.73 -5.54
CA SER A 57 21.26 1.18 -6.62
C SER A 57 22.43 0.38 -6.08
N VAL A 58 23.02 -0.45 -6.92
CA VAL A 58 24.30 -1.12 -6.67
C VAL A 58 25.22 -0.91 -7.87
N ASP A 59 26.48 -0.56 -7.61
CA ASP A 59 27.48 -0.40 -8.66
C ASP A 59 28.19 -1.72 -9.02
N GLU A 60 29.09 -1.67 -10.02
CA GLU A 60 29.86 -2.83 -10.48
C GLU A 60 30.80 -3.42 -9.41
N ASN A 61 31.13 -2.65 -8.38
CA ASN A 61 31.98 -3.05 -7.26
C ASN A 61 31.18 -3.57 -6.05
N GLY A 62 29.83 -3.60 -6.15
CA GLY A 62 28.96 -4.05 -5.07
C GLY A 62 28.68 -2.97 -4.03
N LEU A 63 28.94 -1.69 -4.34
CA LEU A 63 28.57 -0.58 -3.45
C LEU A 63 27.09 -0.24 -3.65
N VAL A 64 26.28 -0.52 -2.63
CA VAL A 64 24.87 -0.15 -2.56
C VAL A 64 24.76 1.30 -2.08
N THR A 65 23.90 2.10 -2.73
CA THR A 65 23.64 3.51 -2.35
C THR A 65 22.13 3.75 -2.27
N VAL A 66 21.64 4.30 -1.16
CA VAL A 66 20.24 4.66 -0.98
C VAL A 66 19.96 6.03 -1.61
N HIS A 67 18.91 6.11 -2.43
CA HIS A 67 18.51 7.34 -3.12
C HIS A 67 17.24 7.97 -2.55
N LYS A 68 16.30 7.14 -2.09
CA LYS A 68 15.02 7.63 -1.52
C LYS A 68 14.44 6.66 -0.48
N LYS A 69 13.45 7.15 0.29
CA LYS A 69 12.64 6.34 1.18
C LYS A 69 11.79 5.34 0.37
N ASN A 70 11.44 4.21 0.99
CA ASN A 70 10.51 3.25 0.42
C ASN A 70 9.50 2.69 1.44
N GLY A 71 9.28 3.38 2.56
CA GLY A 71 8.36 2.96 3.62
C GLY A 71 8.87 1.72 4.37
N MET A 72 10.14 1.69 4.71
CA MET A 72 10.81 0.62 5.49
C MET A 72 10.75 -0.78 4.83
N ARG A 73 10.67 -0.83 3.49
CA ARG A 73 10.66 -2.08 2.73
C ARG A 73 12.09 -2.56 2.44
N LYS A 74 12.19 -3.79 1.98
CA LYS A 74 13.45 -4.38 1.53
C LYS A 74 13.67 -4.11 0.04
N VAL A 75 14.94 -4.01 -0.34
CA VAL A 75 15.42 -4.03 -1.73
C VAL A 75 16.27 -5.28 -1.91
N ILE A 76 16.07 -6.00 -3.00
CA ILE A 76 16.83 -7.21 -3.31
C ILE A 76 18.05 -6.82 -4.14
N ILE A 77 19.25 -7.12 -3.62
CA ILE A 77 20.52 -6.95 -4.34
C ILE A 77 21.03 -8.32 -4.75
N SER A 78 21.22 -8.52 -6.05
CA SER A 78 21.68 -9.79 -6.63
C SER A 78 23.08 -9.68 -7.23
N ALA A 79 23.85 -10.75 -7.13
CA ALA A 79 25.16 -10.95 -7.76
C ALA A 79 25.12 -12.23 -8.60
N ASP A 80 25.20 -12.08 -9.92
CA ASP A 80 25.18 -13.18 -10.89
C ASP A 80 26.55 -13.39 -11.51
N ALA A 81 27.09 -14.61 -11.46
CA ALA A 81 28.37 -14.96 -12.04
C ALA A 81 28.32 -14.92 -13.58
N MET A 82 29.21 -14.16 -14.17
CA MET A 82 29.30 -13.99 -15.65
C MET A 82 29.84 -15.21 -16.40
N GLY A 83 30.45 -16.16 -15.70
CA GLY A 83 31.05 -17.37 -16.25
C GLY A 83 30.34 -18.65 -15.83
N SER A 84 29.01 -18.59 -15.62
CA SER A 84 28.19 -19.73 -15.25
C SER A 84 27.94 -20.67 -16.44
N LYS A 85 27.63 -21.78 -16.37
CA LYS A 85 27.28 -22.98 -17.16
C LYS A 85 27.29 -22.84 -18.71
N PRO A 86 27.68 -23.92 -19.43
CA PRO A 86 27.68 -23.96 -20.91
C PRO A 86 26.26 -23.86 -21.50
N ASP A 87 25.24 -24.27 -20.75
CA ASP A 87 23.83 -24.25 -21.16
C ASP A 87 23.15 -22.88 -21.00
N GLY A 88 23.92 -21.84 -20.61
CA GLY A 88 23.40 -20.49 -20.35
C GLY A 88 22.70 -20.31 -18.99
N GLY A 89 22.74 -21.33 -18.14
CA GLY A 89 22.17 -21.22 -16.78
C GLY A 89 22.92 -20.21 -15.93
N VAL A 90 22.19 -19.33 -15.26
CA VAL A 90 22.77 -18.32 -14.35
C VAL A 90 23.03 -18.93 -12.98
N VAL A 91 24.21 -18.64 -12.42
CA VAL A 91 24.57 -18.96 -11.04
C VAL A 91 24.70 -17.65 -10.29
N GLY A 92 23.79 -17.41 -9.37
CA GLY A 92 23.79 -16.17 -8.61
C GLY A 92 23.36 -16.34 -7.16
N ARG A 93 23.45 -15.26 -6.43
CA ARG A 93 22.99 -15.12 -5.05
C ARG A 93 22.36 -13.74 -4.86
N TYR A 94 21.38 -13.64 -3.96
CA TYR A 94 20.83 -12.36 -3.55
C TYR A 94 20.88 -12.17 -2.04
N VAL A 95 20.78 -10.92 -1.63
CA VAL A 95 20.56 -10.50 -0.24
C VAL A 95 19.43 -9.47 -0.20
N GLU A 96 18.70 -9.44 0.90
CA GLU A 96 17.69 -8.44 1.18
C GLU A 96 18.31 -7.31 2.00
N VAL A 97 18.32 -6.10 1.45
CA VAL A 97 18.76 -4.89 2.15
C VAL A 97 17.53 -4.14 2.63
N LYS A 98 17.39 -3.98 3.94
CA LYS A 98 16.27 -3.23 4.54
C LYS A 98 16.59 -1.74 4.48
N ILE A 99 15.71 -0.95 3.86
CA ILE A 99 15.77 0.50 3.86
C ILE A 99 14.85 1.00 4.96
N ASN A 100 15.40 1.21 6.16
CA ASN A 100 14.63 1.60 7.36
C ASN A 100 14.49 3.12 7.49
N ILE A 101 13.85 3.74 6.49
CA ILE A 101 13.59 5.17 6.43
C ILE A 101 12.07 5.35 6.34
N PRO A 102 11.37 5.60 7.47
CA PRO A 102 9.91 5.75 7.47
C PRO A 102 9.48 7.02 6.73
N TYR A 103 8.27 6.98 6.19
CA TYR A 103 7.57 8.19 5.79
C TYR A 103 6.97 8.87 7.03
N THR A 104 6.85 10.21 7.00
CA THR A 104 6.02 10.92 7.99
C THR A 104 4.54 10.76 7.65
N ASN A 105 3.67 11.10 8.60
CA ASN A 105 2.22 11.06 8.39
C ASN A 105 1.81 12.02 7.24
N GLU A 106 2.38 13.23 7.17
CA GLU A 106 2.13 14.21 6.11
C GLU A 106 2.59 13.66 4.73
N GLU A 107 3.77 13.04 4.66
CA GLU A 107 4.24 12.42 3.41
C GLU A 107 3.31 11.30 2.95
N ALA A 108 2.81 10.49 3.89
CA ALA A 108 1.86 9.41 3.58
C ALA A 108 0.53 9.95 3.04
N LEU A 109 -0.01 11.02 3.64
CA LEU A 109 -1.20 11.68 3.12
C LEU A 109 -0.96 12.29 1.74
N GLY A 110 0.24 12.85 1.48
CA GLY A 110 0.64 13.37 0.18
C GLY A 110 0.73 12.29 -0.93
N MET A 111 0.93 11.03 -0.55
CA MET A 111 0.92 9.89 -1.48
C MET A 111 -0.45 9.24 -1.64
N THR A 112 -1.47 9.73 -0.94
CA THR A 112 -2.83 9.19 -0.95
C THR A 112 -3.72 10.02 -1.87
N VAL A 113 -4.43 9.36 -2.76
CA VAL A 113 -5.47 9.97 -3.59
C VAL A 113 -6.80 9.87 -2.83
N TYR A 114 -7.46 11.00 -2.59
CA TYR A 114 -8.85 11.05 -2.15
C TYR A 114 -9.73 11.30 -3.38
N ASP A 115 -10.53 10.31 -3.76
CA ASP A 115 -11.31 10.36 -4.98
C ASP A 115 -12.80 10.55 -4.69
N GLN A 116 -13.25 11.81 -4.86
CA GLN A 116 -14.64 12.18 -4.62
C GLN A 116 -15.58 11.70 -5.74
N GLU A 117 -15.07 11.53 -6.97
CA GLU A 117 -15.87 11.04 -8.07
C GLU A 117 -16.20 9.56 -7.89
N VAL A 118 -15.19 8.73 -7.57
CA VAL A 118 -15.40 7.32 -7.20
C VAL A 118 -16.33 7.20 -6.00
N SER A 119 -16.14 8.03 -4.97
CA SER A 119 -17.00 8.05 -3.78
C SER A 119 -18.47 8.30 -4.13
N ARG A 120 -18.73 9.26 -5.02
CA ARG A 120 -20.07 9.60 -5.47
C ARG A 120 -20.69 8.49 -6.33
N LYS A 121 -19.93 7.90 -7.26
CA LYS A 121 -20.37 6.77 -8.09
C LYS A 121 -20.83 5.58 -7.25
N ILE A 122 -20.07 5.24 -6.21
CA ILE A 122 -20.46 4.14 -5.31
C ILE A 122 -21.75 4.47 -4.56
N PHE A 123 -21.90 5.71 -4.09
CA PHE A 123 -23.12 6.14 -3.43
C PHE A 123 -24.36 6.03 -4.32
N ASP A 124 -24.20 6.39 -5.60
CA ASP A 124 -25.26 6.28 -6.60
C ASP A 124 -25.60 4.79 -6.85
N LEU A 125 -24.61 3.90 -7.01
CA LEU A 125 -24.81 2.45 -7.14
C LEU A 125 -25.54 1.85 -5.92
N VAL A 126 -25.20 2.28 -4.71
CA VAL A 126 -25.90 1.86 -3.50
C VAL A 126 -27.37 2.32 -3.54
N ASN A 127 -27.63 3.56 -3.94
CA ASN A 127 -29.00 4.08 -4.04
C ASN A 127 -29.81 3.40 -5.15
N GLU A 128 -29.21 3.05 -6.28
CA GLU A 128 -29.86 2.25 -7.32
C GLU A 128 -30.29 0.87 -6.78
N GLU A 129 -29.43 0.20 -6.02
CA GLU A 129 -29.77 -1.10 -5.42
C GLU A 129 -30.85 -0.96 -4.32
N ARG A 130 -30.78 0.09 -3.49
CA ARG A 130 -31.82 0.40 -2.50
C ARG A 130 -33.19 0.55 -3.18
N VAL A 131 -33.30 1.38 -4.19
CA VAL A 131 -34.55 1.61 -4.92
C VAL A 131 -35.05 0.32 -5.58
N LYS A 132 -34.18 -0.48 -6.16
CA LYS A 132 -34.49 -1.77 -6.77
C LYS A 132 -35.05 -2.78 -5.75
N GLU A 133 -34.56 -2.78 -4.51
CA GLU A 133 -35.05 -3.62 -3.41
C GLU A 133 -36.27 -3.01 -2.67
N GLY A 134 -36.72 -1.83 -3.05
CA GLY A 134 -37.92 -1.19 -2.50
C GLY A 134 -37.66 -0.21 -1.34
N HIS A 135 -36.41 0.13 -1.08
CA HIS A 135 -36.01 1.10 -0.06
C HIS A 135 -35.96 2.53 -0.63
N ALA A 136 -36.05 3.53 0.24
CA ALA A 136 -35.82 4.92 -0.16
C ALA A 136 -34.34 5.16 -0.43
N ALA A 137 -34.03 6.00 -1.45
CA ALA A 137 -32.66 6.46 -1.67
C ALA A 137 -32.18 7.31 -0.49
N MET A 138 -30.91 7.14 -0.11
CA MET A 138 -30.26 7.99 0.88
C MET A 138 -29.89 9.35 0.29
N ILE A 139 -29.82 10.36 1.15
CA ILE A 139 -29.34 11.70 0.81
C ILE A 139 -27.85 11.78 1.11
N TRP A 140 -27.09 12.35 0.18
CA TRP A 140 -25.69 12.64 0.43
C TRP A 140 -25.56 13.74 1.48
N ASP A 141 -24.84 13.43 2.56
CA ASP A 141 -24.57 14.35 3.67
C ASP A 141 -23.07 14.62 3.77
N ASP A 142 -22.67 15.81 3.35
CA ASP A 142 -21.29 16.27 3.28
C ASP A 142 -20.81 16.97 4.56
N MET A 143 -21.49 16.77 5.69
CA MET A 143 -21.15 17.32 7.01
C MET A 143 -20.49 16.29 7.93
N VAL A 144 -21.12 15.89 9.04
CA VAL A 144 -20.55 14.93 10.00
C VAL A 144 -20.17 13.59 9.36
N PRO A 145 -20.99 12.94 8.53
CA PRO A 145 -20.57 11.71 7.89
C PRO A 145 -19.32 11.87 7.00
N ARG A 146 -19.14 13.06 6.39
CA ARG A 146 -17.95 13.37 5.57
C ARG A 146 -16.67 13.36 6.38
N SER A 147 -16.61 14.13 7.47
CA SER A 147 -15.39 14.20 8.30
C SER A 147 -15.02 12.83 8.85
N ARG A 148 -16.01 12.07 9.29
CA ARG A 148 -15.85 10.73 9.84
C ARG A 148 -15.33 9.74 8.80
N SER A 149 -15.90 9.70 7.61
CA SER A 149 -15.45 8.81 6.53
C SER A 149 -14.03 9.15 6.06
N ILE A 150 -13.72 10.45 5.92
CA ILE A 150 -12.40 10.94 5.52
C ILE A 150 -11.36 10.61 6.58
N ALA A 151 -11.66 10.85 7.87
CA ALA A 151 -10.73 10.56 8.95
C ALA A 151 -10.35 9.08 9.00
N VAL A 152 -11.33 8.19 8.96
CA VAL A 152 -11.09 6.74 9.03
C VAL A 152 -10.38 6.22 7.78
N ALA A 153 -10.84 6.61 6.58
CA ALA A 153 -10.18 6.19 5.34
C ALA A 153 -8.74 6.70 5.26
N GLY A 154 -8.51 7.98 5.59
CA GLY A 154 -7.19 8.59 5.60
C GLY A 154 -6.25 7.96 6.63
N TYR A 155 -6.76 7.60 7.82
CA TYR A 155 -5.98 6.93 8.84
C TYR A 155 -5.48 5.56 8.36
N HIS A 156 -6.33 4.75 7.75
CA HIS A 156 -5.92 3.46 7.20
C HIS A 156 -4.87 3.61 6.10
N MET A 157 -5.05 4.58 5.20
CA MET A 157 -4.06 4.84 4.14
C MET A 157 -2.73 5.33 4.72
N MET A 158 -2.77 6.26 5.67
CA MET A 158 -1.59 6.79 6.36
C MET A 158 -0.82 5.66 7.04
N LYS A 159 -1.49 4.83 7.84
CA LYS A 159 -0.87 3.70 8.54
C LYS A 159 -0.32 2.63 7.59
N SER A 160 -1.01 2.31 6.51
CA SER A 160 -0.53 1.35 5.52
C SER A 160 0.79 1.77 4.84
N ILE A 161 1.08 3.07 4.84
CA ILE A 161 2.29 3.66 4.27
C ILE A 161 3.39 3.83 5.32
N THR A 162 3.04 4.25 6.54
CA THR A 162 4.02 4.56 7.60
C THR A 162 4.40 3.36 8.45
N GLU A 163 3.54 2.34 8.55
CA GLU A 163 3.76 1.17 9.42
C GLU A 163 3.88 -0.12 8.60
N PRO A 164 5.09 -0.72 8.50
CA PRO A 164 5.27 -1.99 7.80
C PRO A 164 4.46 -3.11 8.47
N GLY A 165 3.69 -3.82 7.63
CA GLY A 165 2.86 -4.92 8.11
C GLY A 165 1.54 -4.48 8.74
N TYR A 166 1.21 -3.20 8.68
CA TYR A 166 -0.13 -2.74 8.98
C TYR A 166 -1.11 -3.44 8.02
N GLY A 167 -1.79 -4.44 8.56
CA GLY A 167 -2.93 -5.05 7.87
C GLY A 167 -4.14 -4.16 8.10
N THR A 168 -4.95 -3.97 7.07
CA THR A 168 -6.28 -3.42 7.29
C THR A 168 -6.96 -4.29 8.34
N PRO A 169 -7.36 -3.74 9.50
CA PRO A 169 -8.06 -4.52 10.50
C PRO A 169 -9.29 -5.17 9.87
N ASP A 170 -9.64 -6.39 10.28
CA ASP A 170 -10.86 -7.07 9.84
C ASP A 170 -12.12 -6.21 10.06
N ASN A 171 -12.01 -5.18 10.91
CA ASN A 171 -13.01 -4.16 11.18
C ASN A 171 -12.50 -2.77 10.79
N MET A 172 -12.46 -2.47 9.50
CA MET A 172 -12.13 -1.12 9.02
C MET A 172 -13.15 -0.06 9.36
N ALA A 173 -14.36 -0.46 9.74
CA ALA A 173 -15.45 0.43 10.11
C ALA A 173 -15.76 0.35 11.60
N LEU A 174 -16.10 1.48 12.17
CA LEU A 174 -16.60 1.57 13.53
C LEU A 174 -18.03 1.08 13.57
N HIS A 175 -18.26 -0.19 13.91
CA HIS A 175 -19.59 -0.81 13.91
C HIS A 175 -20.63 -0.11 14.79
N SER A 176 -20.20 0.65 15.79
CA SER A 176 -21.08 1.37 16.72
C SER A 176 -21.60 2.71 16.21
N GLY A 177 -21.17 3.17 15.04
CA GLY A 177 -21.46 4.52 14.57
C GLY A 177 -22.14 4.63 13.21
N GLY A 178 -22.76 3.56 12.71
CA GLY A 178 -23.35 3.59 11.37
C GLY A 178 -22.28 3.72 10.27
N GLN A 179 -21.32 2.79 10.24
CA GLN A 179 -20.30 2.74 9.22
C GLN A 179 -20.18 1.36 8.58
N ASN A 180 -19.85 1.34 7.29
CA ASN A 180 -19.28 0.20 6.58
C ASN A 180 -17.89 0.57 6.08
N GLY A 181 -16.96 -0.38 6.09
CA GLY A 181 -15.62 -0.18 5.55
C GLY A 181 -15.13 -1.38 4.78
N CYS A 182 -14.28 -1.14 3.81
CA CYS A 182 -13.46 -2.16 3.17
C CYS A 182 -12.13 -1.57 2.72
N GLY A 183 -11.13 -2.42 2.56
CA GLY A 183 -9.82 -2.01 2.09
C GLY A 183 -8.92 -3.19 1.77
N GLY A 184 -7.76 -2.91 1.23
CA GLY A 184 -6.79 -3.89 0.79
C GLY A 184 -6.22 -3.57 -0.59
N ASP A 185 -5.74 -4.61 -1.28
CA ASP A 185 -5.18 -4.45 -2.62
C ASP A 185 -6.22 -4.80 -3.68
N LEU A 186 -6.39 -3.93 -4.68
CA LEU A 186 -7.26 -4.13 -5.82
C LEU A 186 -6.50 -3.94 -7.14
N LEU A 187 -6.95 -4.65 -8.16
CA LEU A 187 -6.57 -4.38 -9.54
C LEU A 187 -7.17 -3.04 -9.96
N PHE A 188 -6.35 -2.13 -10.47
CA PHE A 188 -6.78 -0.81 -10.92
C PHE A 188 -6.73 -0.73 -12.45
N THR A 189 -7.89 -0.59 -13.05
CA THR A 189 -8.06 -0.35 -14.49
C THR A 189 -8.39 1.13 -14.73
N ASP A 190 -9.47 1.59 -14.11
CA ASP A 190 -9.96 2.96 -14.14
C ASP A 190 -10.87 3.22 -12.92
N THR A 191 -11.39 4.44 -12.80
CA THR A 191 -12.23 4.85 -11.67
C THR A 191 -13.63 4.26 -11.69
N ASP A 192 -14.18 3.92 -12.87
CA ASP A 192 -15.49 3.28 -12.98
C ASP A 192 -15.43 1.84 -12.50
N ASP A 193 -14.40 1.10 -12.96
CA ASP A 193 -14.14 -0.26 -12.52
C ASP A 193 -13.84 -0.31 -11.00
N LEU A 194 -13.07 0.65 -10.48
CA LEU A 194 -12.80 0.75 -9.04
C LEU A 194 -14.10 0.94 -8.24
N ALA A 195 -14.99 1.83 -8.66
CA ALA A 195 -16.27 2.05 -8.00
C ALA A 195 -17.11 0.76 -7.98
N GLN A 196 -17.17 0.05 -9.11
CA GLN A 196 -17.91 -1.20 -9.22
C GLN A 196 -17.31 -2.32 -8.37
N GLN A 197 -15.99 -2.44 -8.30
CA GLN A 197 -15.32 -3.42 -7.45
C GLN A 197 -15.65 -3.19 -5.96
N ILE A 198 -15.55 -1.94 -5.46
CA ILE A 198 -15.85 -1.60 -4.06
C ILE A 198 -17.34 -1.85 -3.75
N PHE A 199 -18.25 -1.43 -4.62
CA PHE A 199 -19.67 -1.72 -4.49
C PHE A 199 -19.93 -3.24 -4.39
N ASN A 200 -19.33 -4.04 -5.26
CA ASN A 200 -19.48 -5.50 -5.26
C ASN A 200 -18.92 -6.14 -3.96
N LEU A 201 -17.80 -5.63 -3.42
CA LEU A 201 -17.27 -6.08 -2.12
C LEU A 201 -18.29 -5.90 -1.02
N TRP A 202 -18.96 -4.74 -0.94
CA TRP A 202 -19.98 -4.49 0.06
C TRP A 202 -21.24 -5.31 -0.17
N MET A 203 -21.72 -5.42 -1.40
CA MET A 203 -22.95 -6.18 -1.71
C MET A 203 -22.77 -7.69 -1.55
N SER A 204 -21.56 -8.21 -1.69
CA SER A 204 -21.25 -9.63 -1.44
C SER A 204 -21.16 -9.99 0.05
N SER A 205 -21.02 -8.99 0.93
CA SER A 205 -20.99 -9.17 2.40
C SER A 205 -22.39 -8.98 2.99
N PRO A 206 -23.02 -10.03 3.57
CA PRO A 206 -24.38 -9.92 4.09
C PRO A 206 -24.55 -8.81 5.14
N GLY A 207 -23.58 -8.62 6.03
CA GLY A 207 -23.60 -7.59 7.05
C GLY A 207 -23.51 -6.17 6.46
N HIS A 208 -22.60 -5.95 5.52
CA HIS A 208 -22.46 -4.66 4.84
C HIS A 208 -23.72 -4.32 4.04
N LYS A 209 -24.24 -5.29 3.29
CA LYS A 209 -25.47 -5.12 2.51
C LYS A 209 -26.65 -4.79 3.44
N ALA A 210 -26.84 -5.54 4.53
CA ALA A 210 -27.94 -5.29 5.46
C ALA A 210 -27.90 -3.86 6.04
N ASN A 211 -26.72 -3.38 6.44
CA ASN A 211 -26.56 -2.02 6.93
C ASN A 211 -26.90 -0.95 5.87
N GLN A 212 -26.53 -1.19 4.61
CA GLN A 212 -26.81 -0.24 3.52
C GLN A 212 -28.27 -0.27 3.07
N MET A 213 -28.99 -1.39 3.25
CA MET A 213 -30.41 -1.56 2.92
C MET A 213 -31.35 -1.22 4.09
N ASP A 214 -30.82 -0.84 5.26
CA ASP A 214 -31.62 -0.47 6.41
C ASP A 214 -32.31 0.89 6.17
N ASP A 215 -33.64 0.93 6.31
CA ASP A 215 -34.46 2.14 6.17
C ASP A 215 -34.25 3.17 7.28
N TYR A 216 -33.63 2.76 8.40
CA TYR A 216 -33.19 3.71 9.41
C TYR A 216 -32.13 4.68 8.88
N ASN A 217 -31.30 4.25 7.92
CA ASN A 217 -30.26 5.04 7.33
C ASN A 217 -30.78 5.84 6.12
N SER A 218 -31.01 7.14 6.33
CA SER A 218 -31.53 8.04 5.30
C SER A 218 -30.52 9.03 4.73
N HIS A 219 -29.35 9.17 5.37
CA HIS A 219 -28.27 10.08 4.97
C HIS A 219 -26.92 9.39 5.09
N GLY A 220 -25.96 9.78 4.25
CA GLY A 220 -24.62 9.22 4.35
C GLY A 220 -23.60 9.85 3.43
N PHE A 221 -22.35 9.46 3.63
CA PHE A 221 -21.20 9.90 2.87
C PHE A 221 -20.18 8.76 2.70
N ILE A 222 -19.62 8.64 1.53
CA ILE A 222 -18.53 7.69 1.23
C ILE A 222 -17.24 8.46 1.02
N ALA A 223 -16.15 8.01 1.63
CA ALA A 223 -14.79 8.42 1.32
C ALA A 223 -14.03 7.23 0.72
N VAL A 224 -13.48 7.40 -0.46
CA VAL A 224 -12.57 6.44 -1.10
C VAL A 224 -11.20 7.07 -1.21
N MET A 225 -10.21 6.38 -0.65
CA MET A 225 -8.81 6.76 -0.70
C MET A 225 -7.96 5.60 -1.19
N TYR A 226 -6.94 5.89 -2.00
CA TYR A 226 -6.05 4.85 -2.51
C TYR A 226 -4.64 5.37 -2.81
N SER A 227 -3.70 4.43 -2.88
CA SER A 227 -2.31 4.70 -3.27
C SER A 227 -2.19 4.95 -4.77
N GLN A 228 -1.12 5.60 -5.21
CA GLN A 228 -0.78 5.62 -6.63
C GLN A 228 -0.68 4.18 -7.18
N PRO A 229 -1.18 3.93 -8.41
CA PRO A 229 -1.09 2.61 -9.01
C PRO A 229 0.35 2.12 -9.15
N LYS A 230 0.59 0.88 -8.77
CA LYS A 230 1.88 0.19 -8.91
C LYS A 230 1.77 -0.95 -9.91
N ALA A 231 2.67 -0.95 -10.89
CA ALA A 231 2.75 -2.03 -11.87
C ALA A 231 3.36 -3.30 -11.24
N TYR A 232 2.67 -4.43 -11.37
CA TYR A 232 3.17 -5.75 -11.02
C TYR A 232 2.66 -6.78 -12.01
N ALA A 233 3.55 -7.59 -12.59
CA ALA A 233 3.24 -8.61 -13.60
C ALA A 233 2.38 -8.09 -14.78
N GLY A 234 2.66 -6.84 -15.24
CA GLY A 234 1.94 -6.21 -16.35
C GLY A 234 0.54 -5.68 -16.01
N LYS A 235 0.17 -5.63 -14.74
CA LYS A 235 -1.08 -5.09 -14.23
C LYS A 235 -0.81 -3.99 -13.20
N ASN A 236 -1.74 -3.05 -13.06
CA ASN A 236 -1.67 -2.03 -12.03
C ASN A 236 -2.49 -2.43 -10.81
N TYR A 237 -1.94 -2.23 -9.63
CA TYR A 237 -2.59 -2.48 -8.34
C TYR A 237 -2.55 -1.22 -7.50
N ILE A 238 -3.58 -1.03 -6.70
CA ILE A 238 -3.67 0.01 -5.67
C ILE A 238 -3.93 -0.65 -4.32
N ASN A 239 -3.42 -0.04 -3.25
CA ASN A 239 -3.95 -0.26 -1.91
C ASN A 239 -5.02 0.80 -1.66
N PHE A 240 -6.17 0.42 -1.11
CA PHE A 240 -7.30 1.32 -0.92
C PHE A 240 -7.95 1.18 0.45
N SER A 241 -8.69 2.21 0.81
CA SER A 241 -9.64 2.24 1.93
C SER A 241 -10.91 2.97 1.49
N ALA A 242 -12.05 2.33 1.68
CA ALA A 242 -13.36 2.92 1.41
C ALA A 242 -14.23 2.83 2.67
N ILE A 243 -14.71 3.98 3.12
CA ILE A 243 -15.53 4.12 4.34
C ILE A 243 -16.84 4.80 3.98
N PHE A 244 -17.94 4.17 4.37
CA PHE A 244 -19.30 4.70 4.27
C PHE A 244 -19.83 4.97 5.66
N SER A 245 -20.02 6.24 6.01
CA SER A 245 -20.71 6.66 7.24
C SER A 245 -22.13 7.07 6.91
N PHE A 246 -23.11 6.61 7.69
CA PHE A 246 -24.53 6.85 7.45
C PHE A 246 -25.29 7.07 8.77
N GLY A 247 -26.48 7.65 8.65
CA GLY A 247 -27.36 7.98 9.77
C GLY A 247 -28.81 8.23 9.35
N ASN A 248 -29.61 8.70 10.27
CA ASN A 248 -31.07 8.87 10.08
C ASN A 248 -31.53 10.32 9.91
N HIS A 249 -30.63 11.28 9.93
CA HIS A 249 -30.94 12.69 9.70
C HIS A 249 -29.72 13.43 9.15
N LYS A 250 -29.99 14.49 8.38
CA LYS A 250 -28.97 15.38 7.87
C LYS A 250 -28.36 16.21 8.99
N THR A 251 -27.04 16.37 8.95
CA THR A 251 -26.30 17.24 9.84
C THR A 251 -26.07 18.62 9.20
N ASP A 252 -25.90 19.66 10.00
CA ASP A 252 -25.74 21.05 9.55
C ASP A 252 -24.35 21.62 9.83
N GLN A 253 -23.44 20.78 10.36
CA GLN A 253 -22.07 21.15 10.65
C GLN A 253 -21.09 20.00 10.36
N LEU A 254 -19.82 20.35 10.13
CA LEU A 254 -18.75 19.35 10.06
C LEU A 254 -18.55 18.71 11.44
N GLY A 255 -18.16 17.44 11.46
CA GLY A 255 -17.74 16.75 12.68
C GLY A 255 -16.44 17.31 13.23
N THR A 256 -16.26 17.16 14.52
CA THR A 256 -15.04 17.43 15.26
C THR A 256 -14.54 16.14 15.91
N TRP A 257 -13.35 16.16 16.49
CA TRP A 257 -12.87 14.99 17.25
C TRP A 257 -13.87 14.56 18.33
N GLU A 258 -14.43 15.53 19.08
CA GLU A 258 -15.36 15.24 20.16
C GLU A 258 -16.69 14.62 19.68
N THR A 259 -17.12 14.93 18.46
CA THR A 259 -18.34 14.38 17.88
C THR A 259 -18.12 13.08 17.11
N ASP A 260 -16.92 12.89 16.53
CA ASP A 260 -16.62 11.81 15.60
C ASP A 260 -15.84 10.66 16.23
N ASN A 261 -15.17 10.87 17.39
CA ASN A 261 -14.22 9.91 17.96
C ASN A 261 -14.79 8.58 18.46
N VAL A 262 -16.10 8.37 18.37
CA VAL A 262 -16.74 7.13 18.86
C VAL A 262 -16.04 5.89 18.31
N GLY A 263 -15.17 5.30 19.13
CA GLY A 263 -14.37 4.13 18.82
C GLY A 263 -13.10 4.40 17.98
N MET A 264 -12.83 5.64 17.54
CA MET A 264 -11.62 5.94 16.77
C MET A 264 -10.35 5.76 17.60
N ASP A 265 -10.37 6.18 18.86
CA ASP A 265 -9.30 5.99 19.83
C ASP A 265 -9.16 4.54 20.29
N SER A 266 -10.25 3.92 20.71
CA SER A 266 -10.26 2.62 21.38
C SER A 266 -10.22 1.42 20.41
N VAL A 267 -10.76 1.57 19.20
CA VAL A 267 -10.82 0.50 18.18
C VAL A 267 -9.70 0.64 17.17
N LEU A 268 -9.44 1.86 16.68
CA LEU A 268 -8.46 2.12 15.64
C LEU A 268 -7.09 2.55 16.20
N GLY A 269 -7.05 3.08 17.42
CA GLY A 269 -5.85 3.74 17.97
C GLY A 269 -5.54 5.10 17.34
N MET A 270 -6.53 5.71 16.68
CA MET A 270 -6.42 7.07 16.12
C MET A 270 -6.38 8.09 17.27
N THR A 271 -5.45 9.02 17.18
CA THR A 271 -5.38 10.16 18.10
C THR A 271 -6.13 11.37 17.55
N GLU A 272 -6.41 12.37 18.42
CA GLU A 272 -6.96 13.65 17.98
C GLU A 272 -6.04 14.37 17.00
N ASP A 273 -4.71 14.27 17.18
CA ASP A 273 -3.73 14.84 16.26
C ASP A 273 -3.80 14.16 14.88
N ASP A 274 -3.94 12.83 14.81
CA ASP A 274 -4.13 12.11 13.56
C ASP A 274 -5.44 12.54 12.86
N TYR A 275 -6.54 12.64 13.60
CA TYR A 275 -7.83 13.10 13.08
C TYR A 275 -7.72 14.51 12.48
N ASN A 276 -7.16 15.45 13.26
CA ASN A 276 -6.99 16.83 12.82
C ASN A 276 -6.05 16.96 11.63
N LEU A 277 -4.96 16.19 11.61
CA LEU A 277 -4.04 16.16 10.49
C LEU A 277 -4.76 15.71 9.21
N ILE A 278 -5.49 14.59 9.26
CA ILE A 278 -6.18 14.00 8.09
C ILE A 278 -7.31 14.91 7.60
N THR A 279 -8.17 15.37 8.51
CA THR A 279 -9.32 16.20 8.14
C THR A 279 -8.86 17.56 7.58
N ASN A 280 -7.87 18.20 8.19
CA ASN A 280 -7.29 19.43 7.66
C ASN A 280 -6.59 19.25 6.30
N TYR A 281 -6.09 18.05 6.01
CA TYR A 281 -5.45 17.76 4.73
C TYR A 281 -6.48 17.62 3.59
N PHE A 282 -7.57 16.89 3.81
CA PHE A 282 -8.55 16.52 2.77
C PHE A 282 -9.85 17.33 2.78
N ILE A 283 -10.20 18.00 3.89
CA ILE A 283 -11.39 18.85 4.01
C ILE A 283 -10.95 20.31 3.95
N ARG A 284 -10.80 20.83 2.74
CA ARG A 284 -10.50 22.24 2.49
C ARG A 284 -11.69 22.95 1.87
#